data_bd6ee41a7865d5f210702651746af1f7
#
_entry.id   bd6ee41a7865d5f210702651746af1f7
#
_cell.length_a   1.000
_cell.length_b   1.000
_cell.length_c   1.000
_cell.angle_alpha   90.00
_cell.angle_beta   90.00
_cell.angle_gamma   90.00
#
_symmetry.space_group_name_H-M   'P 1'
#
loop_
_entity.id
_entity.type
_entity.pdbx_description
1 polymer ?
#
loop_
_entity_poly.entity_id
_entity_poly.type
_entity_poly.pdbx_seq_one_letter_code
_entity_poly.pdbx_strand_id
1 'polypeptide(L)'
;MVVNQQIAFQFPNEITLHIKREDLIHPFISGNKFRKLKYNLLKAKEQKKTKLLTFGGAFSNHIAAVAYAGKENDFQTIGIIRGDELESQIFENPTLQFAQECGMKFKFVSRDVYNNKSNDFFIEKLINQYGDFYLIPEGGANSLAVKGCEEIITEEDSQFSHVCCSIGTGATISGLINASYLHQKIIGFTSLKGDFLSEDIRKFAVKSNWELISDYHFGGYGKINLDLVRFINNFFERTKIPLDPIYTGKMMFGIVDLIESGFFPNGSKILAIHTGGLQGIKGMNLYLKKKNLEQIKTQ
;
A
#
# COMPACT_ATOMS: atom_id res chain seq x y z
N MET A 1 2.86 19.84 -1.91
CA MET A 1 3.62 19.24 -3.04
C MET A 1 4.34 18.02 -2.49
N VAL A 2 4.33 16.89 -3.17
CA VAL A 2 5.10 15.70 -2.78
C VAL A 2 6.57 15.94 -3.15
N VAL A 3 7.49 15.69 -2.22
CA VAL A 3 8.91 15.95 -2.41
C VAL A 3 9.71 14.67 -2.56
N ASN A 4 10.79 14.74 -3.35
CA ASN A 4 11.80 13.69 -3.44
C ASN A 4 12.91 13.99 -2.44
N GLN A 5 12.91 13.31 -1.29
CA GLN A 5 13.88 13.53 -0.23
C GLN A 5 15.09 12.61 -0.42
N GLN A 6 16.27 13.19 -0.60
CA GLN A 6 17.50 12.42 -0.67
C GLN A 6 17.86 11.82 0.69
N ILE A 7 18.30 10.57 0.68
CA ILE A 7 18.80 9.87 1.87
C ILE A 7 20.30 10.12 1.98
N ALA A 8 20.71 10.73 3.09
CA ALA A 8 22.10 11.09 3.34
C ALA A 8 22.95 9.88 3.81
N PHE A 9 22.79 8.73 3.15
CA PHE A 9 23.66 7.57 3.34
C PHE A 9 24.76 7.61 2.27
N GLN A 10 25.97 7.20 2.65
CA GLN A 10 27.04 6.98 1.70
C GLN A 10 26.90 5.56 1.15
N PHE A 11 26.59 5.47 -0.12
CA PHE A 11 26.50 4.22 -0.83
C PHE A 11 27.73 4.02 -1.73
N PRO A 12 28.12 2.75 -2.02
CA PRO A 12 29.18 2.47 -2.98
C PRO A 12 28.81 2.92 -4.40
N ASN A 13 29.79 2.99 -5.28
CA ASN A 13 29.60 3.15 -6.72
C ASN A 13 28.81 4.40 -7.15
N GLU A 14 28.92 5.51 -6.39
CA GLU A 14 28.23 6.78 -6.66
C GLU A 14 26.69 6.66 -6.75
N ILE A 15 26.12 5.64 -6.14
CA ILE A 15 24.67 5.44 -6.11
C ILE A 15 24.02 6.45 -5.17
N THR A 16 22.90 7.02 -5.60
CA THR A 16 22.07 7.90 -4.78
C THR A 16 20.68 7.32 -4.59
N LEU A 17 20.16 7.44 -3.36
CA LEU A 17 18.83 6.99 -3.00
C LEU A 17 17.96 8.18 -2.56
N HIS A 18 16.79 8.28 -3.18
CA HIS A 18 15.78 9.27 -2.85
C HIS A 18 14.47 8.58 -2.48
N ILE A 19 13.70 9.22 -1.63
CA ILE A 19 12.35 8.76 -1.26
C ILE A 19 11.35 9.80 -1.73
N LYS A 20 10.40 9.38 -2.57
CA LYS A 20 9.23 10.18 -2.89
C LYS A 20 8.21 10.07 -1.77
N ARG A 21 7.98 11.17 -1.07
CA ARG A 21 7.20 11.25 0.17
C ARG A 21 5.69 11.30 -0.10
N GLU A 22 5.17 10.28 -0.82
CA GLU A 22 3.73 10.12 -1.03
C GLU A 22 2.96 9.89 0.28
N ASP A 23 3.65 9.44 1.33
CA ASP A 23 3.09 9.32 2.68
C ASP A 23 2.59 10.66 3.25
N LEU A 24 3.12 11.77 2.79
CA LEU A 24 2.74 13.13 3.22
C LEU A 24 1.63 13.78 2.37
N ILE A 25 1.12 13.09 1.33
CA ILE A 25 0.13 13.66 0.42
C ILE A 25 -1.19 14.02 1.11
N HIS A 26 -1.54 13.24 2.13
CA HIS A 26 -2.75 13.44 2.93
C HIS A 26 -2.57 12.81 4.32
N PRO A 27 -3.03 13.45 5.41
CA PRO A 27 -2.76 12.98 6.78
C PRO A 27 -3.40 11.63 7.11
N PHE A 28 -4.53 11.27 6.49
CA PHE A 28 -5.29 10.05 6.77
C PHE A 28 -5.40 9.10 5.59
N ILE A 29 -5.58 9.61 4.36
CA ILE A 29 -5.57 8.81 3.13
C ILE A 29 -4.15 8.82 2.57
N SER A 30 -3.23 8.19 3.30
CA SER A 30 -1.81 8.30 3.05
C SER A 30 -1.35 7.51 1.82
N GLY A 31 -0.36 8.06 1.13
CA GLY A 31 0.39 7.40 0.08
C GLY A 31 -0.46 6.97 -1.12
N ASN A 32 -0.17 5.77 -1.62
CA ASN A 32 -0.79 5.23 -2.81
C ASN A 32 -2.33 5.09 -2.72
N LYS A 33 -2.90 5.09 -1.52
CA LYS A 33 -4.36 5.00 -1.37
C LYS A 33 -5.06 6.29 -1.79
N PHE A 34 -4.44 7.45 -1.55
CA PHE A 34 -4.94 8.73 -2.05
C PHE A 34 -5.05 8.70 -3.58
N ARG A 35 -3.99 8.27 -4.25
CA ARG A 35 -3.95 8.14 -5.71
C ARG A 35 -4.99 7.17 -6.24
N LYS A 36 -5.07 5.97 -5.65
CA LYS A 36 -6.02 4.93 -6.04
C LYS A 36 -7.48 5.32 -5.86
N LEU A 37 -7.79 6.07 -4.83
CA LEU A 37 -9.18 6.47 -4.54
C LEU A 37 -9.63 7.66 -5.39
N LYS A 38 -8.76 8.53 -5.85
CA LYS A 38 -9.07 9.76 -6.59
C LYS A 38 -10.13 9.55 -7.68
N TYR A 39 -9.83 8.72 -8.67
CA TYR A 39 -10.74 8.49 -9.80
C TYR A 39 -11.91 7.56 -9.47
N ASN A 40 -11.76 6.68 -8.48
CA ASN A 40 -12.87 5.87 -7.97
C ASN A 40 -13.95 6.75 -7.31
N LEU A 41 -13.55 7.73 -6.50
CA LEU A 41 -14.48 8.67 -5.88
C LEU A 41 -15.17 9.57 -6.91
N LEU A 42 -14.42 10.07 -7.89
CA LEU A 42 -15.00 10.83 -9.01
C LEU A 42 -16.04 10.00 -9.76
N LYS A 43 -15.74 8.73 -10.06
CA LYS A 43 -16.66 7.83 -10.75
C LYS A 43 -17.91 7.52 -9.91
N ALA A 44 -17.75 7.33 -8.61
CA ALA A 44 -18.86 7.12 -7.70
C ALA A 44 -19.81 8.35 -7.68
N LYS A 45 -19.24 9.56 -7.64
CA LYS A 45 -20.00 10.83 -7.71
C LYS A 45 -20.73 10.98 -9.06
N GLU A 46 -20.04 10.71 -10.16
CA GLU A 46 -20.62 10.71 -11.53
C GLU A 46 -21.82 9.77 -11.63
N GLN A 47 -21.72 8.59 -11.03
CA GLN A 47 -22.79 7.61 -10.96
C GLN A 47 -23.85 7.92 -9.90
N LYS A 48 -23.77 9.07 -9.23
CA LYS A 48 -24.69 9.50 -8.17
C LYS A 48 -24.83 8.47 -7.03
N LYS A 49 -23.77 7.68 -6.77
CA LYS A 49 -23.77 6.75 -5.65
C LYS A 49 -23.60 7.52 -4.35
N THR A 50 -24.27 7.04 -3.31
CA THR A 50 -24.16 7.60 -1.95
C THR A 50 -23.42 6.68 -1.00
N LYS A 51 -23.10 5.46 -1.46
CA LYS A 51 -22.43 4.44 -0.65
C LYS A 51 -21.21 3.92 -1.39
N LEU A 52 -20.12 3.66 -0.63
CA LEU A 52 -18.95 2.93 -1.08
C LEU A 52 -18.88 1.60 -0.34
N LEU A 53 -18.69 0.51 -1.06
CA LEU A 53 -18.44 -0.80 -0.47
C LEU A 53 -17.06 -1.28 -0.88
N THR A 54 -16.30 -1.83 0.08
CA THR A 54 -14.98 -2.38 -0.19
C THR A 54 -14.66 -3.61 0.66
N PHE A 55 -13.55 -4.26 0.33
CA PHE A 55 -13.06 -5.48 0.95
C PHE A 55 -11.68 -5.28 1.59
N GLY A 56 -11.42 -5.95 2.71
CA GLY A 56 -10.09 -5.95 3.32
C GLY A 56 -9.97 -6.85 4.55
N GLY A 57 -8.75 -7.08 5.00
CA GLY A 57 -8.49 -7.65 6.30
C GLY A 57 -8.60 -6.60 7.41
N ALA A 58 -8.64 -7.03 8.67
CA ALA A 58 -8.83 -6.17 9.84
C ALA A 58 -7.74 -5.09 10.03
N PHE A 59 -6.53 -5.31 9.52
CA PHE A 59 -5.41 -4.33 9.57
C PHE A 59 -5.14 -3.68 8.20
N SER A 60 -6.14 -3.66 7.32
CA SER A 60 -5.99 -3.17 5.96
C SER A 60 -5.86 -1.65 5.90
N ASN A 61 -4.74 -1.15 5.33
CA ASN A 61 -4.56 0.25 4.99
C ASN A 61 -5.63 0.76 4.01
N HIS A 62 -6.21 -0.14 3.21
CA HIS A 62 -7.26 0.21 2.27
C HIS A 62 -8.60 0.45 2.99
N ILE A 63 -8.95 -0.37 3.96
CA ILE A 63 -10.17 -0.18 4.79
C ILE A 63 -10.13 1.19 5.47
N ALA A 64 -9.03 1.53 6.14
CA ALA A 64 -8.87 2.83 6.79
C ALA A 64 -8.97 4.00 5.80
N ALA A 65 -8.33 3.87 4.64
CA ALA A 65 -8.34 4.90 3.61
C ALA A 65 -9.74 5.11 3.01
N VAL A 66 -10.48 4.04 2.70
CA VAL A 66 -11.86 4.15 2.19
C VAL A 66 -12.81 4.73 3.24
N ALA A 67 -12.65 4.36 4.51
CA ALA A 67 -13.45 4.89 5.60
C ALA A 67 -13.30 6.41 5.70
N TYR A 68 -12.05 6.90 5.74
CA TYR A 68 -11.79 8.34 5.83
C TYR A 68 -12.21 9.08 4.55
N ALA A 69 -11.92 8.52 3.38
CA ALA A 69 -12.32 9.10 2.10
C ALA A 69 -13.85 9.24 1.99
N GLY A 70 -14.60 8.26 2.52
CA GLY A 70 -16.04 8.33 2.61
C GLY A 70 -16.50 9.48 3.51
N LYS A 71 -15.93 9.59 4.72
CA LYS A 71 -16.21 10.68 5.66
C LYS A 71 -15.97 12.07 5.04
N GLU A 72 -14.82 12.23 4.36
CA GLU A 72 -14.42 13.50 3.75
C GLU A 72 -15.24 13.89 2.52
N ASN A 73 -15.86 12.93 1.84
CA ASN A 73 -16.60 13.10 0.59
C ASN A 73 -18.10 12.79 0.72
N ASP A 74 -18.64 12.72 1.95
CA ASP A 74 -20.05 12.49 2.26
C ASP A 74 -20.62 11.17 1.71
N PHE A 75 -19.80 10.12 1.61
CA PHE A 75 -20.25 8.77 1.31
C PHE A 75 -20.45 7.95 2.59
N GLN A 76 -21.52 7.18 2.64
CA GLN A 76 -21.61 6.07 3.59
C GLN A 76 -20.62 4.97 3.16
N THR A 77 -19.88 4.41 4.10
CA THR A 77 -18.91 3.37 3.78
C THR A 77 -19.25 2.03 4.41
N ILE A 78 -19.00 0.94 3.67
CA ILE A 78 -19.24 -0.43 4.09
C ILE A 78 -17.96 -1.22 3.83
N GLY A 79 -17.39 -1.80 4.89
CA GLY A 79 -16.22 -2.66 4.83
C GLY A 79 -16.61 -4.12 5.02
N ILE A 80 -16.35 -4.96 4.01
CA ILE A 80 -16.46 -6.42 4.14
C ILE A 80 -15.12 -6.93 4.68
N ILE A 81 -15.12 -7.38 5.92
CA ILE A 81 -13.91 -7.73 6.66
C ILE A 81 -13.70 -9.24 6.65
N ARG A 82 -12.48 -9.65 6.28
CA ARG A 82 -12.08 -11.05 6.28
C ARG A 82 -11.82 -11.56 7.69
N GLY A 83 -12.55 -12.57 8.13
CA GLY A 83 -12.44 -13.22 9.43
C GLY A 83 -13.60 -12.80 10.33
N ASP A 84 -14.65 -13.63 10.40
CA ASP A 84 -15.82 -13.44 11.26
C ASP A 84 -15.47 -13.50 12.75
N GLU A 85 -14.41 -14.24 13.10
CA GLU A 85 -13.86 -14.29 14.46
C GLU A 85 -13.35 -12.95 14.99
N LEU A 86 -13.12 -11.99 14.10
CA LEU A 86 -12.57 -10.67 14.47
C LEU A 86 -13.63 -9.63 14.84
N GLU A 87 -14.92 -9.94 14.67
CA GLU A 87 -16.01 -9.01 14.97
C GLU A 87 -16.03 -8.62 16.45
N SER A 88 -15.77 -9.57 17.35
CA SER A 88 -15.69 -9.30 18.80
C SER A 88 -14.45 -8.50 19.22
N GLN A 89 -13.47 -8.35 18.33
CA GLN A 89 -12.18 -7.72 18.60
C GLN A 89 -12.02 -6.32 17.98
N ILE A 90 -13.10 -5.71 17.50
CA ILE A 90 -13.06 -4.37 16.87
C ILE A 90 -12.35 -3.37 17.80
N PHE A 91 -12.69 -3.38 19.09
CA PHE A 91 -12.16 -2.45 20.09
C PHE A 91 -10.68 -2.67 20.44
N GLU A 92 -10.09 -3.79 20.03
CA GLU A 92 -8.66 -4.06 20.18
C GLU A 92 -7.85 -3.74 18.91
N ASN A 93 -8.53 -3.44 17.81
CA ASN A 93 -7.91 -3.24 16.52
C ASN A 93 -7.91 -1.76 16.12
N PRO A 94 -6.73 -1.06 16.15
CA PRO A 94 -6.68 0.38 15.89
C PRO A 94 -7.16 0.77 14.49
N THR A 95 -7.02 -0.12 13.49
CA THR A 95 -7.46 0.14 12.12
C THR A 95 -8.98 0.10 12.00
N LEU A 96 -9.62 -0.90 12.63
CA LEU A 96 -11.08 -1.01 12.64
C LEU A 96 -11.72 0.09 13.50
N GLN A 97 -11.13 0.41 14.67
CA GLN A 97 -11.57 1.54 15.49
C GLN A 97 -11.57 2.83 14.67
N PHE A 98 -10.46 3.16 14.04
CA PHE A 98 -10.36 4.35 13.17
C PHE A 98 -11.41 4.34 12.06
N ALA A 99 -11.61 3.21 11.39
CA ALA A 99 -12.60 3.11 10.32
C ALA A 99 -14.04 3.29 10.86
N GLN A 100 -14.33 2.76 12.06
CA GLN A 100 -15.61 2.94 12.74
C GLN A 100 -15.84 4.39 13.15
N GLU A 101 -14.84 5.08 13.68
CA GLU A 101 -14.87 6.51 14.00
C GLU A 101 -15.09 7.39 12.76
N CYS A 102 -14.68 6.92 11.59
CA CYS A 102 -14.99 7.54 10.31
C CYS A 102 -16.44 7.23 9.81
N GLY A 103 -17.20 6.42 10.55
CA GLY A 103 -18.59 6.07 10.20
C GLY A 103 -18.71 4.81 9.31
N MET A 104 -17.66 4.04 9.11
CA MET A 104 -17.73 2.81 8.33
C MET A 104 -18.54 1.74 9.05
N LYS A 105 -19.50 1.14 8.34
CA LYS A 105 -20.22 -0.06 8.78
C LYS A 105 -19.43 -1.29 8.36
N PHE A 106 -19.38 -2.32 9.21
CA PHE A 106 -18.68 -3.56 8.92
C PHE A 106 -19.65 -4.71 8.69
N LYS A 107 -19.24 -5.62 7.81
CA LYS A 107 -19.74 -6.98 7.72
C LYS A 107 -18.55 -7.92 7.77
N PHE A 108 -18.46 -8.68 8.84
CA PHE A 108 -17.46 -9.73 8.97
C PHE A 108 -17.94 -10.98 8.26
N VAL A 109 -17.03 -11.63 7.55
CA VAL A 109 -17.32 -12.87 6.81
C VAL A 109 -16.18 -13.87 7.01
N SER A 110 -16.51 -15.16 6.99
CA SER A 110 -15.49 -16.21 7.07
C SER A 110 -14.47 -16.11 5.93
N ARG A 111 -13.28 -16.68 6.13
CA ARG A 111 -12.24 -16.68 5.09
C ARG A 111 -12.69 -17.34 3.81
N ASP A 112 -13.50 -18.38 3.90
CA ASP A 112 -14.02 -19.11 2.73
C ASP A 112 -15.00 -18.26 1.93
N VAL A 113 -15.92 -17.56 2.60
CA VAL A 113 -16.83 -16.60 1.95
C VAL A 113 -16.04 -15.46 1.33
N TYR A 114 -15.02 -14.96 2.03
CA TYR A 114 -14.18 -13.87 1.53
C TYR A 114 -13.38 -14.23 0.28
N ASN A 115 -12.91 -15.47 0.17
CA ASN A 115 -12.20 -15.96 -1.02
C ASN A 115 -13.06 -15.90 -2.28
N ASN A 116 -14.38 -15.96 -2.13
CA ASN A 116 -15.36 -15.88 -3.21
C ASN A 116 -16.01 -14.48 -3.36
N LYS A 117 -15.35 -13.42 -2.85
CA LYS A 117 -15.89 -12.03 -2.83
C LYS A 117 -16.24 -11.42 -4.17
N SER A 118 -15.68 -11.93 -5.26
CA SER A 118 -15.96 -11.50 -6.65
C SER A 118 -17.07 -12.31 -7.33
N ASN A 119 -17.66 -13.29 -6.63
CA ASN A 119 -18.76 -14.09 -7.18
C ASN A 119 -20.03 -13.23 -7.28
N ASP A 120 -20.69 -13.25 -8.44
CA ASP A 120 -21.90 -12.45 -8.69
C ASP A 120 -22.99 -12.67 -7.65
N PHE A 121 -23.22 -13.92 -7.25
CA PHE A 121 -24.19 -14.25 -6.22
C PHE A 121 -23.88 -13.61 -4.85
N PHE A 122 -22.60 -13.51 -4.49
CA PHE A 122 -22.21 -12.82 -3.27
C PHE A 122 -22.42 -11.32 -3.39
N ILE A 123 -22.08 -10.72 -4.54
CA ILE A 123 -22.33 -9.29 -4.82
C ILE A 123 -23.84 -8.99 -4.80
N GLU A 124 -24.69 -9.84 -5.39
CA GLU A 124 -26.15 -9.70 -5.34
C GLU A 124 -26.67 -9.72 -3.90
N LYS A 125 -26.18 -10.62 -3.04
CA LYS A 125 -26.52 -10.62 -1.61
C LYS A 125 -26.15 -9.29 -0.92
N LEU A 126 -25.02 -8.71 -1.26
CA LEU A 126 -24.60 -7.41 -0.72
C LEU A 126 -25.50 -6.29 -1.24
N ILE A 127 -25.90 -6.31 -2.51
CA ILE A 127 -26.86 -5.35 -3.08
C ILE A 127 -28.22 -5.48 -2.38
N ASN A 128 -28.72 -6.68 -2.17
CA ASN A 128 -29.99 -6.90 -1.47
C ASN A 128 -29.94 -6.42 0.00
N GLN A 129 -28.78 -6.52 0.65
CA GLN A 129 -28.60 -6.12 2.05
C GLN A 129 -28.39 -4.62 2.22
N TYR A 130 -27.60 -3.99 1.35
CA TYR A 130 -27.14 -2.60 1.53
C TYR A 130 -27.74 -1.63 0.51
N GLY A 131 -28.47 -2.12 -0.49
CA GLY A 131 -28.95 -1.32 -1.60
C GLY A 131 -27.85 -0.99 -2.59
N ASP A 132 -28.06 0.07 -3.34
CA ASP A 132 -27.12 0.53 -4.37
C ASP A 132 -25.85 1.14 -3.77
N PHE A 133 -24.68 0.72 -4.27
CA PHE A 133 -23.37 1.20 -3.84
C PHE A 133 -22.35 1.24 -5.00
N TYR A 134 -21.28 1.98 -4.82
CA TYR A 134 -20.09 1.90 -5.68
C TYR A 134 -19.12 0.88 -5.07
N LEU A 135 -18.77 -0.14 -5.86
CA LEU A 135 -17.83 -1.17 -5.44
C LEU A 135 -16.39 -0.75 -5.71
N ILE A 136 -15.59 -0.63 -4.65
CA ILE A 136 -14.14 -0.46 -4.73
C ILE A 136 -13.50 -1.82 -4.44
N PRO A 137 -12.77 -2.43 -5.38
CA PRO A 137 -12.13 -3.73 -5.17
C PRO A 137 -11.14 -3.72 -4.01
N GLU A 138 -10.78 -4.92 -3.51
CA GLU A 138 -9.78 -5.09 -2.46
C GLU A 138 -8.46 -4.37 -2.83
N GLY A 139 -7.91 -3.60 -1.89
CA GLY A 139 -6.72 -2.79 -2.13
C GLY A 139 -6.88 -1.68 -3.17
N GLY A 140 -8.11 -1.46 -3.69
CA GLY A 140 -8.42 -0.49 -4.73
C GLY A 140 -7.87 -0.90 -6.10
N ALA A 141 -7.78 -2.20 -6.42
CA ALA A 141 -7.11 -2.67 -7.64
C ALA A 141 -8.08 -2.69 -8.85
N ASN A 142 -8.11 -1.60 -9.61
CA ASN A 142 -8.82 -1.46 -10.88
C ASN A 142 -8.12 -0.43 -11.80
N SER A 143 -8.60 -0.26 -13.03
CA SER A 143 -8.03 0.67 -14.01
C SER A 143 -8.04 2.14 -13.53
N LEU A 144 -9.05 2.56 -12.78
CA LEU A 144 -9.12 3.91 -12.22
C LEU A 144 -8.05 4.14 -11.14
N ALA A 145 -7.73 3.12 -10.37
CA ALA A 145 -6.63 3.18 -9.39
C ALA A 145 -5.26 3.22 -10.08
N VAL A 146 -5.08 2.47 -11.16
CA VAL A 146 -3.86 2.52 -11.99
C VAL A 146 -3.68 3.92 -12.55
N LYS A 147 -4.73 4.49 -13.19
CA LYS A 147 -4.73 5.87 -13.68
C LYS A 147 -4.33 6.89 -12.59
N GLY A 148 -4.86 6.73 -11.37
CA GLY A 148 -4.47 7.61 -10.26
C GLY A 148 -3.01 7.44 -9.84
N CYS A 149 -2.47 6.23 -9.91
CA CYS A 149 -1.07 5.95 -9.59
C CYS A 149 -0.10 6.38 -10.70
N GLU A 150 -0.54 6.59 -11.94
CA GLU A 150 0.27 7.19 -13.00
C GLU A 150 0.70 8.62 -12.65
N GLU A 151 -0.07 9.33 -11.84
CA GLU A 151 0.26 10.69 -11.38
C GLU A 151 1.37 10.74 -10.31
N ILE A 152 1.88 9.60 -9.85
CA ILE A 152 2.98 9.56 -8.88
C ILE A 152 4.27 10.00 -9.53
N ILE A 153 4.54 9.57 -10.78
CA ILE A 153 5.71 9.99 -11.54
C ILE A 153 5.42 11.33 -12.21
N THR A 154 6.32 12.27 -12.04
CA THR A 154 6.27 13.62 -12.59
C THR A 154 7.53 13.93 -13.40
N GLU A 155 7.60 15.09 -14.06
CA GLU A 155 8.78 15.50 -14.81
C GLU A 155 10.04 15.60 -13.94
N GLU A 156 9.90 15.96 -12.66
CA GLU A 156 11.01 16.02 -11.71
C GLU A 156 11.66 14.63 -11.48
N ASP A 157 10.92 13.56 -11.77
CA ASP A 157 11.39 12.19 -11.58
C ASP A 157 12.16 11.65 -12.78
N SER A 158 12.26 12.40 -13.90
CA SER A 158 12.97 12.00 -15.11
C SER A 158 14.46 11.72 -14.91
N GLN A 159 15.06 12.29 -13.88
CA GLN A 159 16.48 12.09 -13.57
C GLN A 159 16.82 10.73 -12.96
N PHE A 160 15.83 9.98 -12.46
CA PHE A 160 16.06 8.70 -11.81
C PHE A 160 16.14 7.56 -12.83
N SER A 161 17.13 6.69 -12.66
CA SER A 161 17.32 5.49 -13.49
C SER A 161 16.45 4.33 -13.04
N HIS A 162 16.16 4.24 -11.74
CA HIS A 162 15.37 3.18 -11.13
C HIS A 162 14.28 3.76 -10.24
N VAL A 163 13.07 3.21 -10.35
CA VAL A 163 11.95 3.55 -9.46
C VAL A 163 11.50 2.29 -8.74
N CYS A 164 11.58 2.30 -7.41
CA CYS A 164 11.27 1.16 -6.56
C CYS A 164 9.93 1.34 -5.84
N CYS A 165 9.11 0.29 -5.83
CA CYS A 165 7.79 0.31 -5.21
C CYS A 165 7.49 -1.00 -4.47
N SER A 166 6.90 -0.92 -3.28
CA SER A 166 6.35 -2.09 -2.59
C SER A 166 5.03 -2.54 -3.22
N ILE A 167 4.82 -3.86 -3.33
CA ILE A 167 3.67 -4.44 -4.01
C ILE A 167 2.75 -5.18 -3.04
N GLY A 168 1.45 -4.84 -3.10
CA GLY A 168 0.36 -5.64 -2.55
C GLY A 168 -0.50 -6.23 -3.68
N THR A 169 -1.37 -5.43 -4.30
CA THR A 169 -2.31 -5.85 -5.36
C THR A 169 -1.90 -5.48 -6.78
N GLY A 170 -0.70 -4.99 -7.01
CA GLY A 170 -0.17 -4.65 -8.33
C GLY A 170 -0.57 -3.29 -8.91
N ALA A 171 -1.73 -2.71 -8.57
CA ALA A 171 -2.21 -1.49 -9.24
C ALA A 171 -1.26 -0.27 -9.12
N THR A 172 -0.53 -0.13 -7.99
CA THR A 172 0.41 0.99 -7.82
C THR A 172 1.59 0.87 -8.79
N ILE A 173 2.23 -0.30 -8.82
CA ILE A 173 3.36 -0.52 -9.71
C ILE A 173 2.94 -0.44 -11.17
N SER A 174 1.73 -0.91 -11.53
CA SER A 174 1.22 -0.78 -12.91
C SER A 174 1.11 0.69 -13.33
N GLY A 175 0.64 1.58 -12.44
CA GLY A 175 0.62 3.01 -12.70
C GLY A 175 2.03 3.60 -12.88
N LEU A 176 2.98 3.21 -12.03
CA LEU A 176 4.37 3.63 -12.16
C LEU A 176 5.00 3.15 -13.49
N ILE A 177 4.73 1.89 -13.89
CA ILE A 177 5.19 1.34 -15.17
C ILE A 177 4.65 2.18 -16.34
N ASN A 178 3.35 2.47 -16.34
CA ASN A 178 2.70 3.21 -17.42
C ASN A 178 3.24 4.65 -17.53
N ALA A 179 3.49 5.31 -16.41
CA ALA A 179 3.99 6.68 -16.36
C ALA A 179 5.52 6.80 -16.50
N SER A 180 6.27 5.70 -16.37
CA SER A 180 7.75 5.72 -16.38
C SER A 180 8.33 6.25 -17.69
N TYR A 181 9.50 6.87 -17.62
CA TYR A 181 10.29 7.23 -18.81
C TYR A 181 10.97 5.99 -19.41
N LEU A 182 11.31 6.02 -20.70
CA LEU A 182 11.88 4.87 -21.43
C LEU A 182 13.19 4.32 -20.82
N HIS A 183 14.01 5.22 -20.24
CA HIS A 183 15.28 4.86 -19.61
C HIS A 183 15.14 4.34 -18.18
N GLN A 184 13.95 4.48 -17.57
CA GLN A 184 13.72 4.08 -16.19
C GLN A 184 13.40 2.58 -16.11
N LYS A 185 13.92 1.92 -15.09
CA LYS A 185 13.55 0.57 -14.71
C LYS A 185 12.67 0.61 -13.46
N ILE A 186 11.53 -0.05 -13.50
CA ILE A 186 10.60 -0.13 -12.37
C ILE A 186 10.83 -1.44 -11.63
N ILE A 187 11.16 -1.35 -10.34
CA ILE A 187 11.44 -2.51 -9.50
C ILE A 187 10.36 -2.64 -8.43
N GLY A 188 9.66 -3.77 -8.44
CA GLY A 188 8.63 -4.08 -7.47
C GLY A 188 9.11 -5.04 -6.40
N PHE A 189 8.98 -4.65 -5.13
CA PHE A 189 9.29 -5.50 -3.98
C PHE A 189 8.02 -6.16 -3.47
N THR A 190 7.91 -7.49 -3.60
CA THR A 190 6.71 -8.21 -3.20
C THR A 190 6.69 -8.44 -1.69
N SER A 191 5.55 -8.13 -1.07
CA SER A 191 5.31 -8.46 0.35
C SER A 191 4.59 -9.80 0.52
N LEU A 192 4.21 -10.44 -0.57
CA LEU A 192 3.50 -11.72 -0.65
C LEU A 192 4.42 -12.81 -1.20
N LYS A 193 4.12 -14.05 -0.87
CA LYS A 193 4.75 -15.21 -1.51
C LYS A 193 3.95 -15.60 -2.76
N GLY A 194 4.66 -16.01 -3.82
CA GLY A 194 4.07 -16.56 -5.06
C GLY A 194 4.19 -15.64 -6.27
N ASP A 195 4.07 -16.21 -7.46
CA ASP A 195 4.35 -15.56 -8.75
C ASP A 195 3.11 -14.94 -9.43
N PHE A 196 1.93 -15.05 -8.80
CA PHE A 196 0.66 -14.57 -9.36
C PHE A 196 0.62 -13.06 -9.61
N LEU A 197 1.44 -12.27 -8.91
CA LEU A 197 1.47 -10.81 -9.05
C LEU A 197 1.90 -10.35 -10.45
N SER A 198 2.75 -11.11 -11.13
CA SER A 198 3.18 -10.78 -12.50
C SER A 198 2.01 -10.76 -13.47
N GLU A 199 1.08 -11.71 -13.36
CA GLU A 199 -0.12 -11.75 -14.21
C GLU A 199 -1.07 -10.58 -13.91
N ASP A 200 -1.27 -10.26 -12.64
CA ASP A 200 -2.13 -9.15 -12.24
C ASP A 200 -1.56 -7.79 -12.71
N ILE A 201 -0.25 -7.62 -12.65
CA ILE A 201 0.41 -6.42 -13.17
C ILE A 201 0.26 -6.33 -14.69
N ARG A 202 0.46 -7.43 -15.43
CA ARG A 202 0.33 -7.46 -16.89
C ARG A 202 -1.07 -7.11 -17.42
N LYS A 203 -2.11 -7.27 -16.59
CA LYS A 203 -3.48 -6.83 -16.95
C LYS A 203 -3.59 -5.31 -17.15
N PHE A 204 -2.69 -4.54 -16.55
CA PHE A 204 -2.74 -3.08 -16.52
C PHE A 204 -1.47 -2.41 -17.05
N ALA A 205 -0.33 -3.07 -16.96
CA ALA A 205 0.95 -2.52 -17.41
C ALA A 205 1.08 -2.57 -18.93
N VAL A 206 1.40 -1.41 -19.54
CA VAL A 206 1.56 -1.27 -21.00
C VAL A 206 3.03 -1.30 -21.44
N LYS A 207 3.99 -1.31 -20.52
CA LYS A 207 5.44 -1.36 -20.78
C LYS A 207 6.06 -2.60 -20.16
N SER A 208 7.27 -2.97 -20.60
CA SER A 208 8.00 -4.15 -20.14
C SER A 208 9.28 -3.83 -19.34
N ASN A 209 9.52 -2.57 -19.02
CA ASN A 209 10.70 -2.08 -18.30
C ASN A 209 10.61 -2.28 -16.78
N TRP A 210 10.12 -3.42 -16.33
CA TRP A 210 9.93 -3.71 -14.92
C TRP A 210 10.36 -5.13 -14.54
N GLU A 211 10.66 -5.30 -13.27
CA GLU A 211 10.94 -6.62 -12.66
C GLU A 211 10.41 -6.69 -11.23
N LEU A 212 10.26 -7.91 -10.72
CA LEU A 212 9.82 -8.19 -9.36
C LEU A 212 10.95 -8.83 -8.55
N ILE A 213 11.12 -8.36 -7.32
CA ILE A 213 12.02 -8.93 -6.34
C ILE A 213 11.18 -9.51 -5.20
N SER A 214 11.34 -10.81 -4.95
CA SER A 214 10.54 -11.56 -3.97
C SER A 214 11.32 -11.96 -2.71
N ASP A 215 12.63 -11.76 -2.66
CA ASP A 215 13.48 -12.29 -1.59
C ASP A 215 13.28 -11.60 -0.23
N TYR A 216 12.76 -10.37 -0.24
CA TYR A 216 12.59 -9.54 0.94
C TYR A 216 11.17 -9.57 1.54
N HIS A 217 10.40 -10.63 1.33
CA HIS A 217 9.04 -10.73 1.90
C HIS A 217 9.02 -11.08 3.39
N PHE A 218 10.15 -11.46 4.02
CA PHE A 218 10.27 -11.80 5.46
C PHE A 218 9.26 -12.86 5.95
N GLY A 219 8.97 -13.86 5.13
CA GLY A 219 8.00 -14.91 5.45
C GLY A 219 6.59 -14.69 4.91
N GLY A 220 6.30 -13.53 4.26
CA GLY A 220 5.05 -13.19 3.60
C GLY A 220 4.28 -12.03 4.23
N TYR A 221 3.03 -11.89 3.84
CA TYR A 221 2.18 -10.79 4.30
C TYR A 221 2.05 -10.75 5.83
N GLY A 222 2.29 -9.59 6.43
CA GLY A 222 2.18 -9.40 7.88
C GLY A 222 3.27 -10.08 8.71
N LYS A 223 4.19 -10.84 8.09
CA LYS A 223 5.32 -11.44 8.80
C LYS A 223 6.49 -10.46 8.86
N ILE A 224 7.13 -10.42 10.01
CA ILE A 224 8.32 -9.61 10.30
C ILE A 224 9.28 -10.42 11.16
N ASN A 225 10.54 -10.01 11.19
CA ASN A 225 11.54 -10.50 12.12
C ASN A 225 12.22 -9.33 12.85
N LEU A 226 13.10 -9.63 13.79
CA LEU A 226 13.80 -8.60 14.58
C LEU A 226 14.76 -7.75 13.73
N ASP A 227 15.36 -8.33 12.70
CA ASP A 227 16.29 -7.60 11.84
C ASP A 227 15.57 -6.52 11.03
N LEU A 228 14.36 -6.81 10.54
CA LEU A 228 13.51 -5.80 9.90
C LEU A 228 13.11 -4.70 10.88
N VAL A 229 12.73 -5.04 12.12
CA VAL A 229 12.36 -4.04 13.13
C VAL A 229 13.55 -3.14 13.45
N ARG A 230 14.73 -3.71 13.67
CA ARG A 230 15.97 -2.95 13.91
C ARG A 230 16.35 -2.06 12.74
N PHE A 231 16.23 -2.58 11.51
CA PHE A 231 16.47 -1.79 10.30
C PHE A 231 15.52 -0.58 10.24
N ILE A 232 14.21 -0.78 10.42
CA ILE A 232 13.21 0.29 10.40
C ILE A 232 13.52 1.35 11.46
N ASN A 233 13.87 0.93 12.67
CA ASN A 233 14.20 1.83 13.77
C ASN A 233 15.48 2.63 13.49
N ASN A 234 16.54 1.98 13.01
CA ASN A 234 17.80 2.63 12.63
C ASN A 234 17.58 3.61 11.47
N PHE A 235 16.81 3.20 10.47
CA PHE A 235 16.45 4.05 9.33
C PHE A 235 15.72 5.32 9.81
N PHE A 236 14.73 5.16 10.69
CA PHE A 236 14.00 6.29 11.27
C PHE A 236 14.92 7.21 12.09
N GLU A 237 15.80 6.67 12.93
CA GLU A 237 16.74 7.46 13.73
C GLU A 237 17.64 8.34 12.86
N ARG A 238 18.12 7.81 11.73
CA ARG A 238 19.04 8.50 10.81
C ARG A 238 18.35 9.48 9.87
N THR A 239 17.11 9.19 9.44
CA THR A 239 16.43 9.95 8.37
C THR A 239 15.22 10.74 8.83
N LYS A 240 14.65 10.40 9.98
CA LYS A 240 13.35 10.87 10.48
C LYS A 240 12.18 10.51 9.55
N ILE A 241 12.36 9.52 8.68
CA ILE A 241 11.30 9.00 7.81
C ILE A 241 10.79 7.69 8.41
N PRO A 242 9.55 7.64 8.89
CA PRO A 242 8.96 6.40 9.40
C PRO A 242 8.66 5.44 8.25
N LEU A 243 8.83 4.14 8.45
CA LEU A 243 8.50 3.10 7.48
C LEU A 243 7.50 2.13 8.08
N ASP A 244 6.50 1.72 7.31
CA ASP A 244 5.59 0.66 7.74
C ASP A 244 6.28 -0.72 7.62
N PRO A 245 6.00 -1.68 8.52
CA PRO A 245 6.71 -2.96 8.53
C PRO A 245 6.23 -3.97 7.47
N ILE A 246 5.13 -3.70 6.78
CA ILE A 246 4.50 -4.65 5.86
C ILE A 246 5.01 -4.45 4.43
N TYR A 247 5.18 -3.18 4.03
CA TYR A 247 5.47 -2.77 2.66
C TYR A 247 6.76 -1.96 2.56
N THR A 248 6.76 -0.72 3.03
CA THR A 248 7.86 0.23 2.80
C THR A 248 9.14 -0.16 3.56
N GLY A 249 9.02 -0.70 4.75
CA GLY A 249 10.16 -1.20 5.51
C GLY A 249 10.88 -2.35 4.83
N LYS A 250 10.12 -3.32 4.30
CA LYS A 250 10.67 -4.45 3.54
C LYS A 250 11.32 -4.01 2.24
N MET A 251 10.68 -3.13 1.52
CA MET A 251 11.22 -2.54 0.29
C MET A 251 12.54 -1.80 0.57
N MET A 252 12.56 -0.93 1.57
CA MET A 252 13.75 -0.16 1.90
C MET A 252 14.90 -1.04 2.38
N PHE A 253 14.61 -2.09 3.17
CA PHE A 253 15.60 -3.11 3.53
C PHE A 253 16.20 -3.74 2.27
N GLY A 254 15.35 -4.19 1.34
CA GLY A 254 15.80 -4.81 0.10
C GLY A 254 16.59 -3.85 -0.81
N ILE A 255 16.18 -2.58 -0.91
CA ILE A 255 16.92 -1.59 -1.71
C ILE A 255 18.34 -1.40 -1.15
N VAL A 256 18.48 -1.23 0.17
CA VAL A 256 19.78 -1.02 0.79
C VAL A 256 20.67 -2.27 0.62
N ASP A 257 20.17 -3.45 0.85
CA ASP A 257 20.90 -4.72 0.68
C ASP A 257 21.34 -4.93 -0.78
N LEU A 258 20.47 -4.60 -1.74
CA LEU A 258 20.78 -4.69 -3.17
C LEU A 258 21.80 -3.64 -3.64
N ILE A 259 21.82 -2.47 -3.03
CA ILE A 259 22.89 -1.47 -3.29
C ILE A 259 24.23 -2.01 -2.79
N GLU A 260 24.27 -2.52 -1.57
CA GLU A 260 25.50 -3.04 -0.95
C GLU A 260 26.03 -4.30 -1.67
N SER A 261 25.14 -5.12 -2.21
CA SER A 261 25.50 -6.31 -3.00
C SER A 261 25.88 -6.04 -4.47
N GLY A 262 25.80 -4.77 -4.92
CA GLY A 262 26.17 -4.38 -6.28
C GLY A 262 25.16 -4.72 -7.37
N PHE A 263 23.89 -4.88 -7.02
CA PHE A 263 22.81 -5.14 -7.98
C PHE A 263 22.57 -3.96 -8.94
N PHE A 264 22.68 -2.75 -8.44
CA PHE A 264 22.46 -1.54 -9.24
C PHE A 264 23.76 -1.12 -9.97
N PRO A 265 23.67 -0.70 -11.24
CA PRO A 265 24.80 -0.14 -11.96
C PRO A 265 25.42 1.08 -11.25
N ASN A 266 26.73 1.30 -11.47
CA ASN A 266 27.42 2.49 -10.95
C ASN A 266 26.73 3.78 -11.38
N GLY A 267 26.64 4.75 -10.47
CA GLY A 267 25.98 6.04 -10.73
C GLY A 267 24.45 5.98 -10.77
N SER A 268 23.84 4.84 -10.40
CA SER A 268 22.38 4.72 -10.37
C SER A 268 21.74 5.75 -9.45
N LYS A 269 20.72 6.43 -9.96
CA LYS A 269 19.83 7.29 -9.17
C LYS A 269 18.53 6.56 -8.90
N ILE A 270 18.30 6.18 -7.65
CA ILE A 270 17.16 5.35 -7.23
C ILE A 270 16.11 6.21 -6.56
N LEU A 271 14.86 6.08 -6.98
CA LEU A 271 13.69 6.69 -6.35
C LEU A 271 12.82 5.61 -5.70
N ALA A 272 12.75 5.57 -4.39
CA ALA A 272 11.86 4.71 -3.65
C ALA A 272 10.51 5.41 -3.38
N ILE A 273 9.40 4.81 -3.76
CA ILE A 273 8.08 5.39 -3.52
C ILE A 273 7.59 5.01 -2.12
N HIS A 274 7.48 6.00 -1.24
CA HIS A 274 6.90 5.79 0.09
C HIS A 274 5.38 5.72 0.00
N THR A 275 4.85 4.51 -0.11
CA THR A 275 3.41 4.27 -0.36
C THR A 275 2.50 4.49 0.84
N GLY A 276 3.00 5.06 1.94
CA GLY A 276 2.23 5.30 3.17
C GLY A 276 2.05 4.03 4.01
N GLY A 277 0.87 3.86 4.59
CA GLY A 277 0.56 2.67 5.40
C GLY A 277 0.95 2.77 6.87
N LEU A 278 1.41 3.93 7.33
CA LEU A 278 1.95 4.15 8.68
C LEU A 278 0.95 3.88 9.80
N GLN A 279 -0.36 3.98 9.54
CA GLN A 279 -1.36 3.64 10.56
C GLN A 279 -1.29 2.16 11.00
N GLY A 280 -0.76 1.27 10.16
CA GLY A 280 -0.55 -0.14 10.46
C GLY A 280 0.48 -0.39 11.57
N ILE A 281 1.36 0.59 11.84
CA ILE A 281 2.41 0.49 12.87
C ILE A 281 1.78 0.31 14.25
N LYS A 282 0.68 1.01 14.57
CA LYS A 282 0.00 0.86 15.86
C LYS A 282 -0.43 -0.59 16.12
N GLY A 283 -1.04 -1.23 15.13
CA GLY A 283 -1.45 -2.63 15.23
C GLY A 283 -0.25 -3.59 15.35
N MET A 284 0.81 -3.33 14.60
CA MET A 284 2.04 -4.12 14.70
C MET A 284 2.72 -3.96 16.06
N ASN A 285 2.78 -2.76 16.60
CA ASN A 285 3.35 -2.51 17.94
C ASN A 285 2.56 -3.19 19.05
N LEU A 286 1.23 -3.29 18.96
CA LEU A 286 0.44 -4.10 19.89
C LEU A 286 0.84 -5.58 19.83
N TYR A 287 1.04 -6.13 18.63
CA TYR A 287 1.52 -7.49 18.44
C TYR A 287 2.92 -7.70 19.01
N LEU A 288 3.87 -6.81 18.70
CA LEU A 288 5.25 -6.87 19.20
C LEU A 288 5.29 -6.78 20.73
N LYS A 289 4.50 -5.89 21.33
CA LYS A 289 4.37 -5.75 22.79
C LYS A 289 3.84 -7.04 23.44
N LYS A 290 2.80 -7.67 22.86
CA LYS A 290 2.27 -8.96 23.35
C LYS A 290 3.31 -10.08 23.28
N LYS A 291 4.33 -9.96 22.42
CA LYS A 291 5.44 -10.92 22.27
C LYS A 291 6.71 -10.53 23.03
N ASN A 292 6.70 -9.43 23.80
CA ASN A 292 7.88 -8.85 24.46
C ASN A 292 9.04 -8.57 23.49
N LEU A 293 8.72 -8.11 22.27
CA LEU A 293 9.68 -7.75 21.25
C LEU A 293 9.82 -6.23 21.12
N GLU A 294 10.96 -5.80 20.56
CA GLU A 294 11.22 -4.40 20.24
C GLU A 294 10.12 -3.82 19.35
N GLN A 295 9.63 -2.63 19.70
CA GLN A 295 8.58 -1.93 18.96
C GLN A 295 9.18 -1.02 17.90
N ILE A 296 8.38 -0.72 16.87
CA ILE A 296 8.74 0.20 15.78
C ILE A 296 8.58 1.64 16.28
N LYS A 297 9.63 2.45 16.11
CA LYS A 297 9.68 3.87 16.44
C LYS A 297 9.01 4.72 15.36
N THR A 298 8.26 5.75 15.76
CA THR A 298 7.57 6.68 14.85
C THR A 298 7.75 8.14 15.24
N GLN A 299 8.33 8.39 16.42
CA GLN A 299 8.61 9.72 16.99
C GLN A 299 9.93 9.69 17.73
#